data_676592823c7ca27ca2ca2a7b446bb0fb
#
_entry.id   676592823c7ca27ca2ca2a7b446bb0fb
#
_cell.length_a   1.000
_cell.length_b   1.000
_cell.length_c   1.000
_cell.angle_alpha   90.00
_cell.angle_beta   90.00
_cell.angle_gamma   90.00
#
_symmetry.space_group_name_H-M   'P 1'
#
loop_
_entity.id
_entity.type
_entity.pdbx_description
1 polymer ?
#
loop_
_entity_poly.entity_id
_entity_poly.type
_entity_poly.pdbx_seq_one_letter_code
_entity_poly.pdbx_strand_id
1 'polypeptide(L)'
;MSNPSLLILAGDGIGPEVMAQVQRIIGWYGDKRGLNFDVSEDLVGGAAYDVHGTPLHDDTMAKAQAADAVLLGAVGGPKYDDLDFSAKPERGLLRLRKEMDLFANLRPAQCFDALAEFSSLKTELVSGLDIMIVREL
;
A
#
# COMPACT_ATOMS: atom_id res chain seq x y z
N MET A 1 6.63 -8.91 24.89
CA MET A 1 5.81 -9.06 23.67
C MET A 1 6.75 -8.78 22.50
N SER A 2 6.76 -9.59 21.45
CA SER A 2 7.51 -9.32 20.23
C SER A 2 6.92 -8.11 19.54
N ASN A 3 7.74 -7.33 18.83
CA ASN A 3 7.24 -6.26 17.97
C ASN A 3 6.38 -6.85 16.84
N PRO A 4 5.33 -6.16 16.39
CA PRO A 4 4.62 -6.54 15.17
C PRO A 4 5.56 -6.51 13.96
N SER A 5 5.47 -7.53 13.12
CA SER A 5 6.23 -7.64 11.88
C SER A 5 5.54 -6.88 10.76
N LEU A 6 6.31 -6.08 10.01
CA LEU A 6 5.80 -5.21 8.96
C LEU A 6 6.60 -5.41 7.69
N LEU A 7 5.94 -5.87 6.61
CA LEU A 7 6.57 -5.96 5.30
C LEU A 7 6.26 -4.71 4.48
N ILE A 8 7.29 -4.04 4.00
CA ILE A 8 7.18 -2.90 3.09
C ILE A 8 7.40 -3.37 1.65
N LEU A 9 6.42 -3.12 0.80
CA LEU A 9 6.45 -3.35 -0.64
C LEU A 9 6.32 -1.99 -1.33
N ALA A 10 7.45 -1.33 -1.59
CA ALA A 10 7.44 0.02 -2.13
C ALA A 10 6.82 0.09 -3.54
N GLY A 11 7.10 -0.92 -4.39
CA GLY A 11 6.59 -1.00 -5.74
C GLY A 11 7.30 -0.06 -6.72
N ASP A 12 6.52 0.61 -7.57
CA ASP A 12 6.99 1.33 -8.76
C ASP A 12 6.76 2.84 -8.66
N GLY A 13 7.38 3.58 -9.57
CA GLY A 13 7.12 5.00 -9.78
C GLY A 13 7.28 5.84 -8.52
N ILE A 14 6.19 6.42 -8.03
CA ILE A 14 6.15 7.23 -6.81
C ILE A 14 6.25 6.40 -5.51
N GLY A 15 6.04 5.08 -5.60
CA GLY A 15 5.98 4.17 -4.46
C GLY A 15 7.18 4.28 -3.52
N PRO A 16 8.43 4.17 -4.00
CA PRO A 16 9.62 4.29 -3.16
C PRO A 16 9.72 5.64 -2.43
N GLU A 17 9.36 6.75 -3.08
CA GLU A 17 9.36 8.08 -2.46
C GLU A 17 8.34 8.17 -1.32
N VAL A 18 7.12 7.69 -1.56
CA VAL A 18 6.06 7.66 -0.53
C VAL A 18 6.47 6.77 0.64
N MET A 19 7.00 5.58 0.36
CA MET A 19 7.38 4.64 1.42
C MET A 19 8.58 5.11 2.24
N ALA A 20 9.47 5.89 1.67
CA ALA A 20 10.53 6.55 2.44
C ALA A 20 9.96 7.51 3.51
N GLN A 21 8.85 8.21 3.23
CA GLN A 21 8.17 9.05 4.23
C GLN A 21 7.42 8.21 5.27
N VAL A 22 6.82 7.08 4.85
CA VAL A 22 6.18 6.13 5.77
C VAL A 22 7.20 5.57 6.76
N GLN A 23 8.40 5.18 6.32
CA GLN A 23 9.49 4.71 7.19
C GLN A 23 9.91 5.78 8.22
N ARG A 24 9.94 7.05 7.84
CA ARG A 24 10.20 8.15 8.79
C ARG A 24 9.11 8.24 9.86
N ILE A 25 7.85 8.03 9.49
CA ILE A 25 6.73 8.03 10.45
C ILE A 25 6.84 6.81 11.38
N ILE A 26 7.18 5.63 10.86
CA ILE A 26 7.42 4.42 11.67
C ILE A 26 8.51 4.69 12.72
N GLY A 27 9.65 5.28 12.31
CA GLY A 27 10.72 5.67 13.22
C GLY A 27 10.25 6.68 14.28
N TRP A 28 9.45 7.66 13.89
CA TRP A 28 8.88 8.64 14.82
C TRP A 28 7.98 7.97 15.88
N TYR A 29 7.18 6.95 15.50
CA TYR A 29 6.37 6.19 16.46
C TYR A 29 7.25 5.43 17.47
N GLY A 30 8.37 4.84 17.02
CA GLY A 30 9.34 4.22 17.91
C GLY A 30 9.90 5.23 18.92
N ASP A 31 10.41 6.36 18.43
CA ASP A 31 11.06 7.38 19.24
C ASP A 31 10.12 8.12 20.21
N LYS A 32 8.90 8.42 19.78
CA LYS A 32 7.97 9.29 20.51
C LYS A 32 6.87 8.53 21.24
N ARG A 33 6.55 7.32 20.84
CA ARG A 33 5.44 6.54 21.39
C ARG A 33 5.86 5.17 21.93
N GLY A 34 7.11 4.76 21.72
CA GLY A 34 7.60 3.44 22.10
C GLY A 34 6.96 2.30 21.30
N LEU A 35 6.38 2.61 20.13
CA LEU A 35 5.79 1.64 19.23
C LEU A 35 6.82 1.21 18.21
N ASN A 36 7.41 0.04 18.41
CA ASN A 36 8.42 -0.51 17.54
C ASN A 36 7.85 -1.60 16.64
N PHE A 37 8.37 -1.69 15.43
CA PHE A 37 7.99 -2.69 14.43
C PHE A 37 9.25 -3.41 13.94
N ASP A 38 9.13 -4.70 13.67
CA ASP A 38 10.14 -5.47 12.98
C ASP A 38 9.91 -5.32 11.46
N VAL A 39 10.61 -4.34 10.87
CA VAL A 39 10.40 -3.94 9.47
C VAL A 39 11.28 -4.77 8.54
N SER A 40 10.69 -5.32 7.48
CA SER A 40 11.38 -5.93 6.34
C SER A 40 10.90 -5.31 5.04
N GLU A 41 11.70 -5.41 3.99
CA GLU A 41 11.37 -4.87 2.67
C GLU A 41 11.52 -5.95 1.60
N ASP A 42 10.71 -5.84 0.53
CA ASP A 42 10.83 -6.69 -0.64
C ASP A 42 10.24 -6.00 -1.89
N LEU A 43 10.36 -6.65 -3.05
CA LEU A 43 9.94 -6.11 -4.34
C LEU A 43 8.53 -6.57 -4.71
N VAL A 44 7.79 -5.69 -5.38
CA VAL A 44 6.48 -5.95 -5.98
C VAL A 44 6.30 -5.12 -7.24
N GLY A 45 5.43 -5.54 -8.13
CA GLY A 45 5.11 -4.80 -9.34
C GLY A 45 6.20 -4.89 -10.40
N GLY A 46 6.44 -3.80 -11.09
CA GLY A 46 7.46 -3.71 -12.13
C GLY A 46 8.88 -3.85 -11.60
N ALA A 47 9.14 -3.36 -10.38
CA ALA A 47 10.43 -3.53 -9.72
C ALA A 47 10.75 -5.03 -9.48
N ALA A 48 9.76 -5.82 -9.09
CA ALA A 48 9.92 -7.27 -8.97
C ALA A 48 10.09 -7.94 -10.34
N TYR A 49 9.33 -7.49 -11.34
CA TYR A 49 9.44 -8.00 -12.71
C TYR A 49 10.84 -7.77 -13.30
N ASP A 50 11.43 -6.60 -13.11
CA ASP A 50 12.77 -6.27 -13.60
C ASP A 50 13.86 -7.21 -13.03
N VAL A 51 13.68 -7.72 -11.81
CA VAL A 51 14.66 -8.57 -11.13
C VAL A 51 14.35 -10.06 -11.29
N HIS A 52 13.08 -10.44 -11.21
CA HIS A 52 12.64 -11.83 -11.10
C HIS A 52 11.85 -12.33 -12.32
N GLY A 53 11.49 -11.44 -13.28
CA GLY A 53 10.63 -11.78 -14.41
C GLY A 53 9.17 -12.04 -14.03
N THR A 54 8.78 -11.71 -12.80
CA THR A 54 7.40 -11.83 -12.28
C THR A 54 7.05 -10.64 -11.39
N PRO A 55 5.81 -10.13 -11.45
CA PRO A 55 5.43 -8.96 -10.63
C PRO A 55 5.29 -9.25 -9.13
N LEU A 56 5.38 -10.51 -8.72
CA LEU A 56 5.47 -10.92 -7.31
C LEU A 56 6.17 -12.28 -7.23
N HIS A 57 7.33 -12.31 -6.58
CA HIS A 57 8.09 -13.56 -6.36
C HIS A 57 7.46 -14.39 -5.23
N ASP A 58 7.66 -15.71 -5.27
CA ASP A 58 7.07 -16.62 -4.29
C ASP A 58 7.63 -16.37 -2.87
N ASP A 59 8.92 -16.05 -2.75
CA ASP A 59 9.52 -15.71 -1.45
C ASP A 59 8.92 -14.42 -0.87
N THR A 60 8.62 -13.42 -1.72
CA THR A 60 7.93 -12.20 -1.31
C THR A 60 6.52 -12.49 -0.83
N MET A 61 5.81 -13.39 -1.53
CA MET A 61 4.47 -13.84 -1.12
C MET A 61 4.52 -14.55 0.24
N ALA A 62 5.49 -15.44 0.45
CA ALA A 62 5.67 -16.11 1.72
C ALA A 62 5.97 -15.13 2.87
N LYS A 63 6.80 -14.10 2.64
CA LYS A 63 7.03 -13.02 3.62
C LYS A 63 5.76 -12.22 3.91
N ALA A 64 4.95 -11.92 2.88
CA ALA A 64 3.69 -11.20 3.05
C ALA A 64 2.69 -11.98 3.92
N GLN A 65 2.61 -13.30 3.73
CA GLN A 65 1.75 -14.17 4.54
C GLN A 65 2.26 -14.34 5.98
N ALA A 66 3.55 -14.25 6.21
CA ALA A 66 4.16 -14.36 7.54
C ALA A 66 4.15 -13.05 8.33
N ALA A 67 4.00 -11.90 7.68
CA ALA A 67 3.98 -10.60 8.34
C ALA A 67 2.61 -10.31 8.99
N ASP A 68 2.62 -9.57 10.11
CA ASP A 68 1.38 -9.10 10.75
C ASP A 68 0.65 -8.05 9.89
N ALA A 69 1.40 -7.28 9.09
CA ALA A 69 0.83 -6.34 8.13
C ALA A 69 1.78 -6.10 6.94
N VAL A 70 1.19 -5.73 5.80
CA VAL A 70 1.91 -5.34 4.58
C VAL A 70 1.57 -3.90 4.24
N LEU A 71 2.60 -3.06 4.11
CA LEU A 71 2.50 -1.70 3.57
C LEU A 71 2.89 -1.71 2.10
N LEU A 72 1.93 -1.41 1.22
CA LEU A 72 2.14 -1.35 -0.22
C LEU A 72 2.16 0.11 -0.67
N GLY A 73 3.18 0.50 -1.43
CA GLY A 73 3.30 1.84 -2.01
C GLY A 73 2.43 1.99 -3.25
N ALA A 74 3.03 1.86 -4.42
CA ALA A 74 2.32 1.94 -5.70
C ALA A 74 2.88 0.93 -6.69
N VAL A 75 2.05 0.42 -7.59
CA VAL A 75 2.47 -0.49 -8.66
C VAL A 75 2.00 0.02 -10.01
N GLY A 76 2.80 -0.23 -11.05
CA GLY A 76 2.52 0.21 -12.40
C GLY A 76 3.31 1.45 -12.82
N GLY A 77 3.25 1.74 -14.10
CA GLY A 77 3.88 2.90 -14.72
C GLY A 77 4.10 2.68 -16.22
N PRO A 78 4.31 3.77 -16.98
CA PRO A 78 4.39 3.72 -18.45
C PRO A 78 5.44 2.73 -18.98
N LYS A 79 6.51 2.48 -18.23
CA LYS A 79 7.55 1.51 -18.58
C LYS A 79 7.01 0.09 -18.80
N TYR A 80 5.89 -0.25 -18.19
CA TYR A 80 5.32 -1.60 -18.13
C TYR A 80 4.03 -1.75 -18.96
N ASP A 81 3.62 -0.70 -19.69
CA ASP A 81 2.36 -0.70 -20.44
C ASP A 81 2.34 -1.73 -21.57
N ASP A 82 3.50 -2.01 -22.18
CA ASP A 82 3.65 -2.95 -23.29
C ASP A 82 3.88 -4.41 -22.85
N LEU A 83 3.91 -4.69 -21.53
CA LEU A 83 4.05 -6.05 -21.03
C LEU A 83 2.80 -6.89 -21.29
N ASP A 84 3.00 -8.20 -21.46
CA ASP A 84 1.91 -9.16 -21.47
C ASP A 84 1.05 -9.03 -20.21
N PHE A 85 -0.24 -9.27 -20.33
CA PHE A 85 -1.20 -9.12 -19.23
C PHE A 85 -0.80 -9.86 -17.95
N SER A 86 -0.20 -11.06 -18.08
CA SER A 86 0.27 -11.87 -16.94
C SER A 86 1.48 -11.27 -16.22
N ALA A 87 2.26 -10.45 -16.90
CA ALA A 87 3.49 -9.82 -16.40
C ALA A 87 3.29 -8.40 -15.88
N LYS A 88 2.10 -7.82 -16.08
CA LYS A 88 1.80 -6.45 -15.64
C LYS A 88 1.96 -6.29 -14.13
N PRO A 89 2.50 -5.16 -13.64
CA PRO A 89 2.74 -4.89 -12.22
C PRO A 89 1.52 -5.11 -11.32
N GLU A 90 0.33 -4.74 -11.81
CA GLU A 90 -0.94 -4.88 -11.09
C GLU A 90 -1.28 -6.35 -10.77
N ARG A 91 -0.73 -7.29 -11.53
CA ARG A 91 -0.92 -8.74 -11.27
C ARG A 91 -0.30 -9.15 -9.93
N GLY A 92 0.79 -8.49 -9.53
CA GLY A 92 1.39 -8.69 -8.21
C GLY A 92 0.44 -8.31 -7.08
N LEU A 93 -0.21 -7.15 -7.17
CA LEU A 93 -1.23 -6.71 -6.21
C LEU A 93 -2.44 -7.66 -6.18
N LEU A 94 -2.92 -8.08 -7.35
CA LEU A 94 -4.07 -9.01 -7.42
C LEU A 94 -3.73 -10.36 -6.82
N ARG A 95 -2.49 -10.85 -7.01
CA ARG A 95 -2.01 -12.08 -6.40
C ARG A 95 -1.93 -11.95 -4.87
N LEU A 96 -1.39 -10.85 -4.34
CA LEU A 96 -1.37 -10.57 -2.89
C LEU A 96 -2.78 -10.64 -2.32
N ARG A 97 -3.75 -9.95 -2.91
CA ARG A 97 -5.14 -9.94 -2.46
C ARG A 97 -5.74 -11.33 -2.40
N LYS A 98 -5.52 -12.13 -3.46
CA LYS A 98 -6.06 -13.47 -3.57
C LYS A 98 -5.43 -14.45 -2.56
N GLU A 99 -4.09 -14.48 -2.47
CA GLU A 99 -3.40 -15.48 -1.66
C GLU A 99 -3.34 -15.12 -0.17
N MET A 100 -3.57 -13.85 0.18
CA MET A 100 -3.79 -13.40 1.56
C MET A 100 -5.25 -13.41 1.98
N ASP A 101 -6.16 -13.90 1.13
CA ASP A 101 -7.62 -13.98 1.39
C ASP A 101 -8.23 -12.64 1.81
N LEU A 102 -7.82 -11.55 1.15
CA LEU A 102 -8.32 -10.21 1.44
C LEU A 102 -9.68 -10.02 0.75
N PHE A 103 -10.73 -9.81 1.53
CA PHE A 103 -12.10 -9.74 1.03
C PHE A 103 -12.68 -8.33 0.95
N ALA A 104 -12.11 -7.36 1.66
CA ALA A 104 -12.64 -6.00 1.72
C ALA A 104 -11.57 -4.93 1.54
N ASN A 105 -11.85 -3.94 0.71
CA ASN A 105 -11.09 -2.71 0.57
C ASN A 105 -11.85 -1.60 1.29
N LEU A 106 -11.29 -1.07 2.38
CA LEU A 106 -11.87 0.00 3.17
C LEU A 106 -11.33 1.34 2.69
N ARG A 107 -12.23 2.23 2.28
CA ARG A 107 -11.89 3.56 1.76
C ARG A 107 -12.60 4.65 2.56
N PRO A 108 -11.97 5.22 3.59
CA PRO A 108 -12.54 6.35 4.30
C PRO A 108 -12.54 7.60 3.40
N ALA A 109 -13.68 8.30 3.37
CA ALA A 109 -13.85 9.60 2.71
C ALA A 109 -14.31 10.59 3.77
N GLN A 110 -13.37 11.31 4.36
CA GLN A 110 -13.61 12.28 5.42
C GLN A 110 -13.30 13.68 4.91
N CYS A 111 -14.23 14.61 5.15
CA CYS A 111 -13.99 16.02 4.88
C CYS A 111 -13.49 16.70 6.17
N PHE A 112 -12.25 17.19 6.13
CA PHE A 112 -11.72 18.04 7.20
C PHE A 112 -12.28 19.45 7.04
N ASP A 113 -12.83 20.03 8.08
CA ASP A 113 -13.48 21.36 8.05
C ASP A 113 -12.58 22.44 7.43
N ALA A 114 -11.27 22.38 7.74
CA ALA A 114 -10.29 23.32 7.16
C ALA A 114 -10.12 23.20 5.63
N LEU A 115 -10.60 22.14 5.02
CA LEU A 115 -10.52 21.88 3.58
C LEU A 115 -11.89 21.95 2.87
N ALA A 116 -12.98 22.14 3.61
CA ALA A 116 -14.34 22.12 3.05
C ALA A 116 -14.56 23.20 1.98
N GLU A 117 -13.98 24.39 2.15
CA GLU A 117 -14.09 25.51 1.18
C GLU A 117 -13.36 25.24 -0.15
N PHE A 118 -12.39 24.31 -0.18
CA PHE A 118 -11.64 23.97 -1.40
C PHE A 118 -12.33 22.86 -2.21
N SER A 119 -13.46 22.35 -1.72
CA SER A 119 -14.26 21.37 -2.46
C SER A 119 -14.92 22.00 -3.68
N SER A 120 -15.06 21.24 -4.77
CA SER A 120 -15.90 21.63 -5.91
C SER A 120 -17.40 21.55 -5.61
N LEU A 121 -17.79 20.91 -4.51
CA LEU A 121 -19.15 20.89 -4.01
C LEU A 121 -19.35 22.03 -3.00
N LYS A 122 -20.62 22.41 -2.78
CA LYS A 122 -20.96 23.43 -1.79
C LYS A 122 -20.52 23.00 -0.39
N THR A 123 -19.99 23.93 0.39
CA THR A 123 -19.46 23.68 1.74
C THR A 123 -20.50 23.00 2.65
N GLU A 124 -21.77 23.43 2.60
CA GLU A 124 -22.85 22.83 3.38
C GLU A 124 -23.14 21.35 3.05
N LEU A 125 -22.67 20.85 1.87
CA LEU A 125 -22.83 19.46 1.47
C LEU A 125 -21.68 18.57 1.90
N VAL A 126 -20.51 19.14 2.16
CA VAL A 126 -19.30 18.38 2.46
C VAL A 126 -18.81 18.54 3.90
N SER A 127 -19.21 19.63 4.58
CA SER A 127 -18.83 19.87 5.97
C SER A 127 -19.34 18.75 6.87
N GLY A 128 -18.42 18.18 7.66
CA GLY A 128 -18.73 17.07 8.57
C GLY A 128 -18.97 15.71 7.89
N LEU A 129 -18.70 15.58 6.59
CA LEU A 129 -18.84 14.33 5.88
C LEU A 129 -17.81 13.32 6.38
N ASP A 130 -18.28 12.14 6.80
CA ASP A 130 -17.47 10.99 7.23
C ASP A 130 -18.13 9.70 6.72
N ILE A 131 -17.57 9.16 5.64
CA ILE A 131 -18.11 7.99 4.95
C ILE A 131 -17.03 6.90 4.90
N MET A 132 -17.37 5.69 5.33
CA MET A 132 -16.57 4.50 5.06
C MET A 132 -17.15 3.74 3.87
N ILE A 133 -16.42 3.75 2.75
CA ILE A 133 -16.78 2.95 1.58
C ILE A 133 -16.15 1.58 1.73
N VAL A 134 -16.98 0.55 1.81
CA VAL A 134 -16.54 -0.85 1.84
C VAL A 134 -16.72 -1.43 0.45
N ARG A 135 -15.61 -1.84 -0.17
CA ARG A 135 -15.61 -2.48 -1.49
C ARG A 135 -15.18 -3.93 -1.35
N GLU A 136 -15.99 -4.85 -1.82
CA GLU A 136 -15.61 -6.25 -1.99
C GLU A 136 -14.47 -6.38 -3.01
N LEU A 137 -13.50 -7.28 -2.75
CA LEU A 137 -12.32 -7.52 -3.57
C LEU A 137 -12.49 -8.76 -4.44
#